data_41158357c57a54a1af646d50bb63be26
#
_entry.id   41158357c57a54a1af646d50bb63be26
#
_cell.length_a   1.000
_cell.length_b   1.000
_cell.length_c   1.000
_cell.angle_alpha   90.00
_cell.angle_beta   90.00
_cell.angle_gamma   90.00
#
_symmetry.space_group_name_H-M   'P 1'
#
loop_
_entity.id
_entity.type
_entity.pdbx_description
1 polymer ?
#
loop_
_entity_poly.entity_id
_entity_poly.type
_entity_poly.pdbx_seq_one_letter_code
_entity_poly.pdbx_strand_id
1 'polypeptide(L)'
;LIQSVSKAVQYMAKRRIGALIVFEKETGLQDYIETGIPMDSKISQELLTNVFIPNTPLHDGAMIIQGTKIAAAASYLPLSD
;
A
#
# COMPACT_ATOMS: atom_id res chain seq x y z
N LEU A 1 -12.35 -0.57 -7.23
CA LEU A 1 -10.91 -0.56 -7.02
C LEU A 1 -10.38 0.86 -6.85
N ILE A 2 -10.49 1.66 -7.90
CA ILE A 2 -10.00 3.04 -7.86
C ILE A 2 -10.76 3.87 -6.85
N GLN A 3 -12.05 3.64 -6.72
CA GLN A 3 -12.87 4.36 -5.76
C GLN A 3 -12.44 4.07 -4.31
N SER A 4 -12.12 2.81 -4.01
CA SER A 4 -11.67 2.46 -2.67
C SER A 4 -10.35 3.14 -2.34
N VAL A 5 -9.42 3.14 -3.29
CA VAL A 5 -8.12 3.80 -3.11
C VAL A 5 -8.32 5.31 -2.96
N SER A 6 -9.15 5.91 -3.81
CA SER A 6 -9.40 7.34 -3.77
C SER A 6 -10.01 7.76 -2.43
N LYS A 7 -11.00 7.02 -1.94
CA LYS A 7 -11.64 7.33 -0.66
C LYS A 7 -10.67 7.19 0.50
N ALA A 8 -9.81 6.16 0.46
CA ALA A 8 -8.82 5.97 1.51
C ALA A 8 -7.81 7.11 1.51
N VAL A 9 -7.34 7.51 0.33
CA VAL A 9 -6.39 8.61 0.21
C VAL A 9 -7.00 9.92 0.73
N GLN A 10 -8.25 10.18 0.37
CA GLN A 10 -8.94 11.38 0.86
C GLN A 10 -9.07 11.37 2.39
N TYR A 11 -9.44 10.23 2.95
CA TYR A 11 -9.55 10.07 4.40
C TYR A 11 -8.22 10.36 5.08
N MET A 12 -7.15 9.75 4.56
CA MET A 12 -5.83 9.90 5.14
C MET A 12 -5.29 11.32 4.97
N ALA A 13 -5.56 11.95 3.83
CA ALA A 13 -5.10 13.31 3.59
C ALA A 13 -5.70 14.30 4.60
N LYS A 14 -6.98 14.15 4.90
CA LYS A 14 -7.64 15.01 5.88
C LYS A 14 -7.04 14.88 7.27
N ARG A 15 -6.51 13.72 7.59
CA ARG A 15 -5.92 13.43 8.90
C ARG A 15 -4.40 13.53 8.90
N ARG A 16 -3.83 13.94 7.77
CA ARG A 16 -2.37 14.08 7.60
C ARG A 16 -1.64 12.77 7.87
N ILE A 17 -2.23 11.66 7.48
CA ILE A 17 -1.60 10.35 7.55
C ILE A 17 -0.82 10.13 6.26
N GLY A 18 0.48 9.85 6.39
CA GLY A 18 1.32 9.56 5.22
C GLY A 18 1.05 8.18 4.67
N ALA A 19 1.10 8.05 3.34
CA ALA A 19 0.88 6.77 2.69
C ALA A 19 1.67 6.72 1.38
N LEU A 20 2.20 5.54 1.08
CA LEU A 20 2.88 5.27 -0.19
C LEU A 20 2.27 4.01 -0.77
N ILE A 21 1.55 4.17 -1.88
CA ILE A 21 0.85 3.07 -2.55
C ILE A 21 1.40 2.97 -3.96
N VAL A 22 1.89 1.78 -4.32
CA VAL A 22 2.48 1.54 -5.62
C VAL A 22 1.66 0.46 -6.33
N PHE A 23 1.31 0.75 -7.58
CA PHE A 23 0.56 -0.19 -8.40
C PHE A 23 1.53 -0.90 -9.34
N GLU A 24 1.54 -2.23 -9.29
CA GLU A 24 2.31 -3.00 -10.26
C GLU A 24 1.63 -2.91 -11.62
N LYS A 25 2.42 -2.59 -12.62
CA LYS A 25 1.95 -2.55 -14.00
C LYS A 25 2.70 -3.59 -14.81
N GLU A 26 3.24 -3.21 -15.96
CA GLU A 26 3.92 -4.16 -16.84
C GLU A 26 5.22 -4.70 -16.23
N THR A 27 5.95 -3.83 -15.54
CA THR A 27 7.17 -4.26 -14.86
C THR A 27 6.80 -4.91 -13.54
N GLY A 28 7.21 -6.14 -13.34
CA GLY A 28 6.92 -6.86 -12.11
C GLY A 28 7.62 -6.26 -10.91
N LEU A 29 6.96 -6.30 -9.77
CA LEU A 29 7.50 -5.77 -8.52
C LEU A 29 7.71 -6.87 -7.48
N GLN A 30 7.84 -8.11 -7.94
CA GLN A 30 7.92 -9.25 -7.04
C GLN A 30 9.07 -9.13 -6.04
N ASP A 31 10.22 -8.63 -6.47
CA ASP A 31 11.36 -8.47 -5.58
C ASP A 31 11.06 -7.51 -4.43
N TYR A 32 10.28 -6.48 -4.69
CA TYR A 32 9.91 -5.51 -3.66
C TYR A 32 8.79 -6.04 -2.79
N ILE A 33 7.86 -6.78 -3.38
CA ILE A 33 6.78 -7.42 -2.64
C ILE A 33 7.35 -8.33 -1.55
N GLU A 34 8.42 -9.06 -1.90
CA GLU A 34 9.04 -10.00 -0.97
C GLU A 34 9.72 -9.32 0.20
N THR A 35 10.04 -8.04 0.11
CA THR A 35 10.61 -7.32 1.24
C THR A 35 9.58 -6.92 2.28
N GLY A 36 8.30 -6.99 1.93
CA GLY A 36 7.23 -6.54 2.80
C GLY A 36 6.53 -7.68 3.51
N ILE A 37 5.44 -7.30 4.15
CA ILE A 37 4.57 -8.25 4.85
C ILE A 37 3.51 -8.72 3.88
N PRO A 38 3.40 -10.04 3.62
CA PRO A 38 2.41 -10.56 2.66
C PRO A 38 0.99 -10.24 3.13
N MET A 39 0.18 -9.74 2.22
CA MET A 39 -1.20 -9.40 2.53
C MET A 39 -2.19 -10.25 1.76
N ASP A 40 -1.98 -10.42 0.45
CA ASP A 40 -2.86 -11.19 -0.43
C ASP A 40 -4.33 -10.93 -0.12
N SER A 41 -4.70 -9.67 -0.06
CA SER A 41 -6.01 -9.25 0.43
C SER A 41 -6.72 -8.41 -0.61
N LYS A 42 -8.05 -8.47 -0.58
CA LYS A 42 -8.86 -7.60 -1.43
C LYS A 42 -8.68 -6.16 -1.01
N ILE A 43 -8.75 -5.28 -1.99
CA ILE A 43 -8.65 -3.85 -1.74
C ILE A 43 -9.96 -3.36 -1.16
N SER A 44 -9.88 -2.66 -0.03
CA SER A 44 -11.02 -1.98 0.57
C SER A 44 -10.53 -0.69 1.21
N GLN A 45 -11.43 0.28 1.31
CA GLN A 45 -11.10 1.54 1.97
C GLN A 45 -10.65 1.30 3.41
N GLU A 46 -11.34 0.43 4.10
CA GLU A 46 -11.05 0.14 5.50
C GLU A 46 -9.66 -0.46 5.67
N LEU A 47 -9.32 -1.45 4.85
CA LEU A 47 -8.01 -2.09 4.97
C LEU A 47 -6.89 -1.14 4.60
N LEU A 48 -7.06 -0.38 3.51
CA LEU A 48 -6.07 0.60 3.10
C LEU A 48 -5.80 1.60 4.21
N THR A 49 -6.88 2.11 4.81
CA THR A 49 -6.75 3.10 5.87
C THR A 49 -6.06 2.50 7.09
N ASN A 50 -6.45 1.29 7.48
CA ASN A 50 -5.90 0.66 8.68
C ASN A 50 -4.42 0.34 8.53
N VAL A 51 -3.96 -0.01 7.34
CA VAL A 51 -2.55 -0.29 7.10
C VAL A 51 -1.70 0.94 7.41
N PHE A 52 -2.17 2.13 7.06
CA PHE A 52 -1.37 3.34 7.19
C PHE A 52 -1.59 4.11 8.49
N ILE A 53 -2.39 3.56 9.41
CA ILE A 53 -2.54 4.18 10.72
C ILE A 53 -1.18 4.18 11.44
N PRO A 54 -0.75 5.33 11.98
CA PRO A 54 0.52 5.39 12.72
C PRO A 54 0.53 4.42 13.90
N ASN A 55 1.72 4.03 14.30
CA ASN A 55 1.97 3.12 15.43
C ASN A 55 1.69 1.66 15.12
N THR A 56 1.57 1.31 13.83
CA THR A 56 1.55 -0.10 13.41
C THR A 56 2.77 -0.38 12.54
N PRO A 57 3.31 -1.60 12.57
CA PRO A 57 4.43 -1.92 11.68
C PRO A 57 4.09 -1.81 10.20
N LEU A 58 2.82 -1.89 9.85
CA LEU A 58 2.40 -1.92 8.45
C LEU A 58 2.46 -0.56 7.78
N HIS A 59 2.45 0.54 8.55
CA HIS A 59 2.42 1.87 7.95
C HIS A 59 3.77 2.32 7.41
N ASP A 60 4.85 1.67 7.83
CA ASP A 60 6.21 2.05 7.44
C ASP A 60 6.58 1.32 6.17
N GLY A 61 6.86 2.07 5.11
CA GLY A 61 7.16 1.49 3.81
C GLY A 61 6.00 1.65 2.83
N ALA A 62 6.05 0.89 1.76
CA ALA A 62 5.10 0.98 0.67
C ALA A 62 4.12 -0.17 0.68
N MET A 63 2.87 0.14 0.32
CA MET A 63 1.88 -0.88 -0.02
C MET A 63 1.96 -1.13 -1.52
N ILE A 64 2.03 -2.39 -1.93
CA ILE A 64 2.10 -2.75 -3.33
C ILE A 64 0.80 -3.44 -3.73
N ILE A 65 0.15 -2.88 -4.75
CA ILE A 65 -1.09 -3.43 -5.29
C ILE A 65 -0.75 -4.16 -6.58
N GLN A 66 -1.18 -5.39 -6.67
CA GLN A 66 -0.95 -6.27 -7.80
C GLN A 66 -2.30 -6.73 -8.33
N GLY A 67 -2.67 -6.25 -9.52
CA GLY A 67 -3.99 -6.53 -10.06
C GLY A 67 -5.07 -5.91 -9.20
N THR A 68 -5.95 -6.74 -8.66
CA THR A 68 -7.06 -6.30 -7.82
C THR A 68 -6.84 -6.57 -6.34
N LYS A 69 -5.60 -6.89 -5.96
CA LYS A 69 -5.29 -7.28 -4.58
C LYS A 69 -4.16 -6.44 -4.01
N ILE A 70 -4.16 -6.32 -2.70
CA ILE A 70 -3.01 -5.81 -1.97
C ILE A 70 -2.05 -6.99 -1.82
N ALA A 71 -0.89 -6.91 -2.48
CA ALA A 71 0.09 -7.99 -2.44
C ALA A 71 0.92 -7.94 -1.16
N ALA A 72 1.34 -6.75 -0.76
CA ALA A 72 2.18 -6.61 0.43
C ALA A 72 2.06 -5.20 0.99
N ALA A 73 2.41 -5.06 2.26
CA ALA A 73 2.56 -3.77 2.93
C ALA A 73 3.92 -3.71 3.58
N ALA A 74 4.33 -2.53 3.98
CA ALA A 74 5.64 -2.29 4.60
C ALA A 74 6.80 -2.77 3.72
N SER A 75 6.63 -2.67 2.41
CA SER A 75 7.67 -3.07 1.45
C SER A 75 8.70 -1.95 1.29
N TYR A 76 9.94 -2.35 1.02
CA TYR A 76 11.00 -1.39 0.78
C TYR A 76 11.19 -1.23 -0.72
N LEU A 77 11.17 0.02 -1.17
CA LEU A 77 11.48 0.37 -2.54
C LEU A 77 12.89 0.93 -2.58
N PRO A 78 13.70 0.58 -3.60
CA PRO A 78 14.98 1.23 -3.73
C PRO A 78 14.75 2.70 -4.04
N LEU A 79 15.40 3.55 -3.27
CA LEU A 79 15.44 4.96 -3.62
C LEU A 79 16.41 5.07 -4.79
N SER A 80 15.90 5.47 -5.93
CA SER A 80 16.76 5.56 -7.11
C SER A 80 17.78 6.66 -6.93
N ASP A 81 18.92 6.38 -7.43
CA ASP A 81 19.98 7.36 -7.48
C ASP A 81 19.83 8.30 -8.66
#